data_337d4df125a7a4a20d97f7180ceadaa6
#
_entry.id   337d4df125a7a4a20d97f7180ceadaa6
#
_cell.length_a   1.000
_cell.length_b   1.000
_cell.length_c   1.000
_cell.angle_alpha   90.00
_cell.angle_beta   90.00
_cell.angle_gamma   90.00
#
_symmetry.space_group_name_H-M   'P 1'
#
loop_
_entity.id
_entity.type
_entity.pdbx_description
1 polymer ?
#
loop_
_entity_poly.entity_id
_entity_poly.type
_entity_poly.pdbx_seq_one_letter_code
_entity_poly.pdbx_strand_id
1 'polypeptide(L)'
;MSNYIVFDIGGSSIKWSVINDKGEFFKSHKIYIPKTKEEFFDSMASKVNDLKEEYKLKGIGISAPGAVDCEIGTIGGTAAFSLRYIHGPNFKEILKEKTGLEVEIENDANCAALGECWCGAAKDTKDCAFIVCGTGIGGALVKDKKIHTGIHKHGGEFGYTLVDVNVKTQKYLSWSEVGSTFALAKAIAERKGIDPNLFNGLKAFELYEKSDEIAIEEVNRFFRYMAVGIYNIQYTYDPEVILWGGAVCERESFIEEVNKKVEEVVRANVDAKIYPTIRRCKYGNDANKLGALYNFLQRQNLL
;
A
#
# COMPACT_ATOMS: atom_id res chain seq x y z
N MET A 1 -9.27 24.35 -13.68
CA MET A 1 -9.54 23.08 -12.93
C MET A 1 -9.68 22.00 -13.96
N SER A 2 -8.78 21.04 -13.95
CA SER A 2 -8.74 19.93 -14.93
C SER A 2 -9.21 18.65 -14.26
N ASN A 3 -9.99 17.84 -14.97
CA ASN A 3 -10.50 16.57 -14.46
C ASN A 3 -9.78 15.39 -15.10
N TYR A 4 -9.64 14.33 -14.35
CA TYR A 4 -8.94 13.11 -14.72
C TYR A 4 -9.79 11.90 -14.31
N ILE A 5 -9.67 10.81 -15.02
CA ILE A 5 -10.20 9.54 -14.55
C ILE A 5 -9.06 8.70 -13.98
N VAL A 6 -9.32 8.10 -12.83
CA VAL A 6 -8.35 7.24 -12.17
C VAL A 6 -8.95 5.85 -11.96
N PHE A 7 -8.10 4.84 -12.11
CA PHE A 7 -8.45 3.44 -11.87
C PHE A 7 -7.57 2.86 -10.76
N ASP A 8 -8.18 2.08 -9.88
CA ASP A 8 -7.49 1.29 -8.86
C ASP A 8 -7.83 -0.19 -9.11
N ILE A 9 -6.85 -0.94 -9.61
CA ILE A 9 -7.01 -2.34 -10.04
C ILE A 9 -6.80 -3.24 -8.83
N GLY A 10 -7.89 -3.81 -8.34
CA GLY A 10 -7.87 -4.81 -7.28
C GLY A 10 -8.13 -6.23 -7.79
N GLY A 11 -8.00 -7.23 -6.93
CA GLY A 11 -8.17 -8.64 -7.29
C GLY A 11 -9.58 -9.05 -7.75
N SER A 12 -10.62 -8.31 -7.37
CA SER A 12 -12.03 -8.63 -7.67
C SER A 12 -12.76 -7.56 -8.47
N SER A 13 -12.24 -6.35 -8.49
CA SER A 13 -12.84 -5.21 -9.19
C SER A 13 -11.82 -4.14 -9.51
N ILE A 14 -12.09 -3.37 -10.55
CA ILE A 14 -11.41 -2.12 -10.88
C ILE A 14 -12.29 -0.99 -10.33
N LYS A 15 -11.83 -0.33 -9.28
CA LYS A 15 -12.49 0.88 -8.80
C LYS A 15 -12.06 2.06 -9.67
N TRP A 16 -12.95 2.97 -9.94
CA TRP A 16 -12.62 4.17 -10.70
C TRP A 16 -13.27 5.40 -10.11
N SER A 17 -12.66 6.57 -10.37
CA SER A 17 -13.21 7.86 -9.97
C SER A 17 -12.84 8.93 -10.99
N VAL A 18 -13.70 9.94 -11.11
CA VAL A 18 -13.35 11.21 -11.72
C VAL A 18 -12.89 12.15 -10.61
N ILE A 19 -11.67 12.67 -10.73
CA ILE A 19 -11.01 13.51 -9.72
C ILE A 19 -10.40 14.72 -10.42
N ASN A 20 -10.45 15.90 -9.80
CA ASN A 20 -9.78 17.08 -10.35
C ASN A 20 -8.32 17.23 -9.89
N ASP A 21 -7.63 18.21 -10.45
CA ASP A 21 -6.24 18.58 -10.12
C ASP A 21 -6.03 19.10 -8.68
N LYS A 22 -7.07 19.13 -7.84
CA LYS A 22 -7.02 19.42 -6.40
C LYS A 22 -7.31 18.22 -5.52
N GLY A 23 -7.58 17.04 -6.12
CA GLY A 23 -7.92 15.82 -5.39
C GLY A 23 -9.40 15.71 -4.96
N GLU A 24 -10.28 16.52 -5.55
CA GLU A 24 -11.71 16.47 -5.25
C GLU A 24 -12.42 15.45 -6.14
N PHE A 25 -13.21 14.57 -5.52
CA PHE A 25 -13.94 13.49 -6.18
C PHE A 25 -15.30 13.96 -6.68
N PHE A 26 -15.64 13.67 -7.94
CA PHE A 26 -16.94 13.98 -8.54
C PHE A 26 -17.82 12.75 -8.72
N LYS A 27 -17.25 11.63 -9.14
CA LYS A 27 -17.97 10.39 -9.42
C LYS A 27 -17.09 9.20 -9.13
N SER A 28 -17.64 8.17 -8.50
CA SER A 28 -16.90 6.95 -8.15
C SER A 28 -17.79 5.74 -8.38
N HIS A 29 -17.21 4.67 -8.93
CA HIS A 29 -17.87 3.39 -9.10
C HIS A 29 -16.84 2.26 -9.25
N LYS A 30 -17.29 1.06 -9.61
CA LYS A 30 -16.44 -0.09 -9.89
C LYS A 30 -16.88 -0.85 -11.13
N ILE A 31 -15.93 -1.53 -11.76
CA ILE A 31 -16.12 -2.52 -12.81
C ILE A 31 -15.70 -3.85 -12.20
N TYR A 32 -16.49 -4.91 -12.37
CA TYR A 32 -16.05 -6.25 -11.99
C TYR A 32 -14.94 -6.70 -12.92
N ILE A 33 -13.95 -7.45 -12.41
CA ILE A 33 -12.80 -7.90 -13.19
C ILE A 33 -13.28 -8.75 -14.37
N PRO A 34 -13.00 -8.33 -15.62
CA PRO A 34 -13.27 -9.12 -16.81
C PRO A 34 -12.40 -10.38 -16.87
N LYS A 35 -12.84 -11.37 -17.65
CA LYS A 35 -12.15 -12.67 -17.71
C LYS A 35 -11.01 -12.70 -18.72
N THR A 36 -11.02 -11.81 -19.70
CA THR A 36 -10.01 -11.74 -20.77
C THR A 36 -9.27 -10.40 -20.76
N LYS A 37 -8.10 -10.40 -21.38
CA LYS A 37 -7.28 -9.19 -21.54
C LYS A 37 -8.04 -8.15 -22.37
N GLU A 38 -8.65 -8.55 -23.45
CA GLU A 38 -9.39 -7.69 -24.36
C GLU A 38 -10.54 -7.00 -23.64
N GLU A 39 -11.41 -7.78 -22.97
CA GLU A 39 -12.53 -7.24 -22.19
C GLU A 39 -12.05 -6.31 -21.07
N PHE A 40 -10.88 -6.58 -20.47
CA PHE A 40 -10.32 -5.76 -19.42
C PHE A 40 -10.00 -4.35 -19.91
N PHE A 41 -9.23 -4.23 -21.00
CA PHE A 41 -8.89 -2.92 -21.56
C PHE A 41 -10.11 -2.24 -22.21
N ASP A 42 -10.99 -2.99 -22.86
CA ASP A 42 -12.21 -2.45 -23.45
C ASP A 42 -13.16 -1.87 -22.39
N SER A 43 -13.30 -2.54 -21.24
CA SER A 43 -14.13 -2.03 -20.14
C SER A 43 -13.61 -0.72 -19.54
N MET A 44 -12.30 -0.60 -19.40
CA MET A 44 -11.66 0.65 -18.95
C MET A 44 -11.83 1.75 -19.99
N ALA A 45 -11.52 1.47 -21.28
CA ALA A 45 -11.64 2.43 -22.37
C ALA A 45 -13.08 2.90 -22.59
N SER A 46 -14.06 1.98 -22.55
CA SER A 46 -15.48 2.33 -22.63
C SER A 46 -15.86 3.31 -21.53
N LYS A 47 -15.41 3.05 -20.28
CA LYS A 47 -15.72 3.95 -19.16
C LYS A 47 -15.10 5.34 -19.34
N VAL A 48 -13.87 5.42 -19.87
CA VAL A 48 -13.25 6.71 -20.20
C VAL A 48 -14.08 7.44 -21.26
N ASN A 49 -14.42 6.78 -22.36
CA ASN A 49 -15.13 7.38 -23.49
C ASN A 49 -16.55 7.83 -23.10
N ASP A 50 -17.25 7.10 -22.23
CA ASP A 50 -18.56 7.48 -21.68
C ASP A 50 -18.52 8.80 -20.90
N LEU A 51 -17.39 9.09 -20.25
CA LEU A 51 -17.26 10.23 -19.32
C LEU A 51 -16.41 11.38 -19.87
N LYS A 52 -15.67 11.14 -20.96
CA LYS A 52 -14.65 12.04 -21.47
C LYS A 52 -15.20 13.44 -21.80
N GLU A 53 -16.33 13.51 -22.47
CA GLU A 53 -16.92 14.79 -22.88
C GLU A 53 -17.65 15.47 -21.71
N GLU A 54 -18.41 14.70 -20.90
CA GLU A 54 -19.16 15.22 -19.74
C GLU A 54 -18.22 15.91 -18.74
N TYR A 55 -17.08 15.28 -18.43
CA TYR A 55 -16.13 15.79 -17.44
C TYR A 55 -14.93 16.52 -18.06
N LYS A 56 -14.81 16.57 -19.38
CA LYS A 56 -13.66 17.15 -20.10
C LYS A 56 -12.33 16.57 -19.62
N LEU A 57 -12.29 15.23 -19.57
CA LEU A 57 -11.16 14.48 -19.02
C LEU A 57 -9.86 14.81 -19.76
N LYS A 58 -8.76 15.00 -19.00
CA LYS A 58 -7.43 15.38 -19.52
C LYS A 58 -6.42 14.24 -19.50
N GLY A 59 -6.69 13.16 -18.79
CA GLY A 59 -5.78 12.01 -18.68
C GLY A 59 -6.31 10.90 -17.81
N ILE A 60 -5.54 9.83 -17.75
CA ILE A 60 -5.86 8.58 -17.05
C ILE A 60 -4.73 8.23 -16.07
N GLY A 61 -5.04 8.15 -14.78
CA GLY A 61 -4.13 7.63 -13.76
C GLY A 61 -4.51 6.21 -13.35
N ILE A 62 -3.54 5.32 -13.16
CA ILE A 62 -3.79 3.93 -12.81
C ILE A 62 -2.95 3.52 -11.60
N SER A 63 -3.60 2.95 -10.59
CA SER A 63 -3.02 2.18 -9.50
C SER A 63 -3.17 0.71 -9.83
N ALA A 64 -2.09 -0.06 -9.78
CA ALA A 64 -2.10 -1.48 -10.17
C ALA A 64 -1.27 -2.34 -9.23
N PRO A 65 -1.67 -3.61 -9.00
CA PRO A 65 -0.89 -4.55 -8.21
C PRO A 65 0.33 -5.06 -9.00
N GLY A 66 1.39 -5.45 -8.30
CA GLY A 66 2.58 -6.08 -8.88
C GLY A 66 3.72 -5.12 -9.15
N ALA A 67 4.75 -5.62 -9.83
CA ALA A 67 5.93 -4.83 -10.19
C ALA A 67 5.63 -3.98 -11.43
N VAL A 68 5.28 -2.72 -11.23
CA VAL A 68 4.93 -1.78 -12.31
C VAL A 68 6.19 -1.14 -12.87
N ASP A 69 6.33 -1.19 -14.19
CA ASP A 69 7.28 -0.37 -14.93
C ASP A 69 6.57 0.91 -15.42
N CYS A 70 6.71 1.97 -14.64
CA CYS A 70 6.06 3.26 -14.94
C CYS A 70 6.57 3.92 -16.23
N GLU A 71 7.81 3.61 -16.67
CA GLU A 71 8.37 4.16 -17.91
C GLU A 71 7.70 3.54 -19.13
N ILE A 72 7.66 2.21 -19.17
CA ILE A 72 7.05 1.46 -20.27
C ILE A 72 5.53 1.41 -20.12
N GLY A 73 5.02 1.30 -18.90
CA GLY A 73 3.58 1.14 -18.63
C GLY A 73 3.14 -0.32 -18.57
N THR A 74 4.00 -1.22 -18.09
CA THR A 74 3.72 -2.66 -17.98
C THR A 74 3.70 -3.13 -16.54
N ILE A 75 3.00 -4.23 -16.29
CA ILE A 75 2.98 -4.93 -15.00
C ILE A 75 3.76 -6.23 -15.16
N GLY A 76 4.61 -6.50 -14.18
CA GLY A 76 5.38 -7.75 -14.09
C GLY A 76 5.31 -8.37 -12.70
N GLY A 77 6.21 -9.34 -12.43
CA GLY A 77 6.31 -10.01 -11.14
C GLY A 77 5.32 -11.15 -10.96
N THR A 78 5.16 -11.57 -9.71
CA THR A 78 4.32 -12.73 -9.32
C THR A 78 3.05 -12.33 -8.57
N ALA A 79 2.88 -11.05 -8.26
CA ALA A 79 1.67 -10.55 -7.60
C ALA A 79 0.44 -10.63 -8.50
N ALA A 80 -0.76 -10.60 -7.91
CA ALA A 80 -2.03 -10.66 -8.62
C ALA A 80 -2.15 -11.89 -9.55
N PHE A 81 -1.86 -13.07 -9.01
CA PHE A 81 -1.86 -14.33 -9.77
C PHE A 81 -3.15 -14.58 -10.56
N SER A 82 -4.30 -14.17 -10.05
CA SER A 82 -5.59 -14.25 -10.71
C SER A 82 -5.74 -13.31 -11.92
N LEU A 83 -4.83 -12.34 -12.08
CA LEU A 83 -4.84 -11.34 -13.15
C LEU A 83 -3.64 -11.47 -14.08
N ARG A 84 -3.08 -12.67 -14.26
CA ARG A 84 -1.88 -12.87 -15.09
C ARG A 84 -2.02 -12.35 -16.53
N TYR A 85 -3.20 -12.29 -17.07
CA TYR A 85 -3.46 -11.82 -18.42
C TYR A 85 -3.20 -10.31 -18.61
N ILE A 86 -3.10 -9.53 -17.52
CA ILE A 86 -2.70 -8.12 -17.58
C ILE A 86 -1.19 -7.92 -17.43
N HIS A 87 -0.40 -8.97 -17.20
CA HIS A 87 1.05 -8.89 -17.13
C HIS A 87 1.65 -8.85 -18.55
N GLY A 88 2.54 -7.90 -18.78
CA GLY A 88 3.24 -7.69 -20.04
C GLY A 88 2.62 -6.68 -21.01
N PRO A 89 1.27 -6.60 -21.19
CA PRO A 89 0.67 -5.54 -22.01
C PRO A 89 1.10 -4.14 -21.55
N ASN A 90 1.27 -3.24 -22.53
CA ASN A 90 1.56 -1.84 -22.28
C ASN A 90 0.25 -1.07 -22.07
N PHE A 91 -0.05 -0.72 -20.84
CA PHE A 91 -1.27 0.01 -20.45
C PHE A 91 -1.33 1.40 -21.08
N LYS A 92 -0.17 2.08 -21.17
CA LYS A 92 -0.11 3.44 -21.72
C LYS A 92 -0.50 3.45 -23.21
N GLU A 93 0.10 2.59 -24.00
CA GLU A 93 -0.16 2.51 -25.43
C GLU A 93 -1.60 2.07 -25.71
N ILE A 94 -2.05 0.96 -25.11
CA ILE A 94 -3.37 0.39 -25.37
C ILE A 94 -4.50 1.36 -25.01
N LEU A 95 -4.44 1.98 -23.82
CA LEU A 95 -5.51 2.89 -23.40
C LEU A 95 -5.42 4.24 -24.11
N LYS A 96 -4.22 4.72 -24.44
CA LYS A 96 -4.06 5.93 -25.27
C LYS A 96 -4.63 5.72 -26.67
N GLU A 97 -4.37 4.59 -27.32
CA GLU A 97 -4.95 4.26 -28.64
C GLU A 97 -6.49 4.22 -28.59
N LYS A 98 -7.07 3.61 -27.55
CA LYS A 98 -8.52 3.45 -27.40
C LYS A 98 -9.27 4.72 -26.96
N THR A 99 -8.60 5.66 -26.31
CA THR A 99 -9.26 6.82 -25.69
C THR A 99 -8.75 8.18 -26.16
N GLY A 100 -7.55 8.22 -26.75
CA GLY A 100 -6.86 9.44 -27.15
C GLY A 100 -6.33 10.28 -25.97
N LEU A 101 -6.32 9.74 -24.75
CA LEU A 101 -5.81 10.42 -23.57
C LEU A 101 -4.45 9.86 -23.13
N GLU A 102 -3.61 10.73 -22.54
CA GLU A 102 -2.36 10.29 -21.89
C GLU A 102 -2.66 9.41 -20.67
N VAL A 103 -1.79 8.44 -20.43
CA VAL A 103 -1.97 7.42 -19.40
C VAL A 103 -0.70 7.29 -18.58
N GLU A 104 -0.84 7.28 -17.26
CA GLU A 104 0.23 6.93 -16.34
C GLU A 104 -0.23 5.80 -15.39
N ILE A 105 0.70 4.93 -15.06
CA ILE A 105 0.45 3.78 -14.18
C ILE A 105 1.52 3.69 -13.11
N GLU A 106 1.13 3.31 -11.88
CA GLU A 106 2.04 3.09 -10.77
C GLU A 106 1.55 1.92 -9.90
N ASN A 107 2.46 1.34 -9.11
CA ASN A 107 2.13 0.31 -8.13
C ASN A 107 1.16 0.82 -7.05
N ASP A 108 0.31 -0.04 -6.53
CA ASP A 108 -0.75 0.28 -5.57
C ASP A 108 -0.21 0.85 -4.23
N ALA A 109 0.83 0.26 -3.65
CA ALA A 109 1.45 0.79 -2.43
C ALA A 109 2.13 2.14 -2.68
N ASN A 110 2.80 2.30 -3.82
CA ASN A 110 3.38 3.56 -4.25
C ASN A 110 2.31 4.64 -4.45
N CYS A 111 1.20 4.29 -5.09
CA CYS A 111 0.05 5.19 -5.22
C CYS A 111 -0.50 5.61 -3.85
N ALA A 112 -0.70 4.66 -2.92
CA ALA A 112 -1.17 5.00 -1.58
C ALA A 112 -0.24 6.00 -0.88
N ALA A 113 1.06 5.76 -0.95
CA ALA A 113 2.06 6.67 -0.40
C ALA A 113 2.00 8.06 -1.05
N LEU A 114 1.93 8.13 -2.37
CA LEU A 114 1.83 9.39 -3.10
C LEU A 114 0.56 10.17 -2.77
N GLY A 115 -0.58 9.50 -2.63
CA GLY A 115 -1.85 10.12 -2.24
C GLY A 115 -1.77 10.77 -0.85
N GLU A 116 -1.15 10.08 0.10
CA GLU A 116 -0.90 10.60 1.44
C GLU A 116 0.12 11.75 1.45
N CYS A 117 1.11 11.73 0.57
CA CYS A 117 2.09 12.83 0.41
C CYS A 117 1.52 14.05 -0.31
N TRP A 118 0.52 13.87 -1.18
CA TRP A 118 -0.10 14.97 -1.92
C TRP A 118 -1.08 15.76 -1.04
N CYS A 119 -2.05 15.09 -0.46
CA CYS A 119 -3.15 15.74 0.27
C CYS A 119 -3.54 15.04 1.58
N GLY A 120 -2.78 14.01 1.97
CA GLY A 120 -3.06 13.19 3.16
C GLY A 120 -2.22 13.51 4.38
N ALA A 121 -1.86 12.47 5.11
CA ALA A 121 -1.19 12.56 6.40
C ALA A 121 0.28 13.00 6.31
N ALA A 122 0.89 12.96 5.12
CA ALA A 122 2.27 13.44 4.86
C ALA A 122 2.33 14.64 3.89
N LYS A 123 1.24 15.39 3.73
CA LYS A 123 1.22 16.56 2.82
C LYS A 123 2.24 17.64 3.16
N ASP A 124 2.60 17.72 4.43
CA ASP A 124 3.53 18.69 5.01
C ASP A 124 4.99 18.24 5.01
N THR A 125 5.29 17.03 4.53
CA THR A 125 6.63 16.43 4.50
C THR A 125 7.11 16.22 3.05
N LYS A 126 8.42 16.06 2.87
CA LYS A 126 9.05 15.73 1.59
C LYS A 126 9.39 14.25 1.51
N ASP A 127 9.92 13.72 2.61
CA ASP A 127 10.45 12.36 2.71
C ASP A 127 9.59 11.55 3.67
N CYS A 128 8.99 10.47 3.19
CA CYS A 128 8.24 9.57 4.06
C CYS A 128 8.45 8.10 3.68
N ALA A 129 8.27 7.23 4.67
CA ALA A 129 8.10 5.79 4.46
C ALA A 129 6.63 5.44 4.68
N PHE A 130 6.05 4.70 3.76
CA PHE A 130 4.68 4.20 3.85
C PHE A 130 4.71 2.70 4.11
N ILE A 131 3.96 2.25 5.10
CA ILE A 131 3.82 0.84 5.46
C ILE A 131 2.35 0.47 5.37
N VAL A 132 2.07 -0.64 4.72
CA VAL A 132 0.73 -1.25 4.71
C VAL A 132 0.80 -2.65 5.32
N CYS A 133 -0.06 -2.91 6.31
CA CYS A 133 -0.12 -4.18 7.01
C CYS A 133 -1.47 -4.87 6.76
N GLY A 134 -1.40 -6.08 6.21
CA GLY A 134 -2.54 -6.92 5.90
C GLY A 134 -2.15 -8.40 5.90
N THR A 135 -2.33 -9.11 4.77
CA THR A 135 -1.84 -10.49 4.57
C THR A 135 -0.32 -10.57 4.64
N GLY A 136 0.36 -9.52 4.21
CA GLY A 136 1.80 -9.31 4.36
C GLY A 136 2.08 -7.89 4.84
N ILE A 137 3.34 -7.51 4.80
CA ILE A 137 3.81 -6.13 4.95
C ILE A 137 4.24 -5.66 3.55
N GLY A 138 3.61 -4.61 3.08
CA GLY A 138 4.04 -3.86 1.90
C GLY A 138 4.51 -2.47 2.30
N GLY A 139 5.03 -1.72 1.33
CA GLY A 139 5.39 -0.34 1.59
C GLY A 139 5.91 0.41 0.39
N ALA A 140 6.28 1.66 0.63
CA ALA A 140 6.89 2.54 -0.35
C ALA A 140 7.83 3.52 0.34
N LEU A 141 8.83 3.97 -0.39
CA LEU A 141 9.70 5.07 0.00
C LEU A 141 9.42 6.28 -0.89
N VAL A 142 9.19 7.42 -0.27
CA VAL A 142 8.98 8.69 -0.95
C VAL A 142 10.08 9.66 -0.57
N LYS A 143 10.83 10.14 -1.55
CA LYS A 143 11.88 11.14 -1.41
C LYS A 143 11.57 12.36 -2.28
N ASP A 144 11.63 13.54 -1.70
CA ASP A 144 11.27 14.79 -2.38
C ASP A 144 9.88 14.71 -3.07
N LYS A 145 8.91 14.09 -2.39
CA LYS A 145 7.54 13.81 -2.89
C LYS A 145 7.47 12.93 -4.13
N LYS A 146 8.52 12.18 -4.45
CA LYS A 146 8.58 11.21 -5.56
C LYS A 146 8.86 9.82 -5.02
N ILE A 147 8.34 8.80 -5.69
CA ILE A 147 8.63 7.42 -5.34
C ILE A 147 10.12 7.11 -5.55
N HIS A 148 10.73 6.52 -4.54
CA HIS A 148 12.09 5.99 -4.61
C HIS A 148 12.05 4.46 -4.76
N THR A 149 12.12 3.98 -5.98
CA THR A 149 12.03 2.54 -6.28
C THR A 149 13.36 1.78 -6.19
N GLY A 150 14.48 2.49 -6.22
CA GLY A 150 15.80 1.85 -6.37
C GLY A 150 15.99 1.23 -7.76
N ILE A 151 17.19 0.67 -7.99
CA ILE A 151 17.58 0.16 -9.32
C ILE A 151 16.80 -1.10 -9.73
N HIS A 152 16.42 -1.93 -8.76
CA HIS A 152 15.66 -3.16 -8.99
C HIS A 152 14.13 -3.00 -8.77
N LYS A 153 13.65 -1.77 -8.56
CA LYS A 153 12.23 -1.45 -8.30
C LYS A 153 11.65 -2.15 -7.05
N HIS A 154 12.51 -2.40 -6.04
CA HIS A 154 12.14 -3.02 -4.78
C HIS A 154 12.38 -2.10 -3.57
N GLY A 155 12.65 -0.81 -3.80
CA GLY A 155 12.73 0.18 -2.73
C GLY A 155 11.37 0.30 -2.02
N GLY A 156 11.37 0.12 -0.71
CA GLY A 156 10.13 0.13 0.07
C GLY A 156 9.44 -1.22 0.27
N GLU A 157 9.96 -2.30 -0.31
CA GLU A 157 9.46 -3.66 -0.10
C GLU A 157 9.86 -4.18 1.30
N PHE A 158 9.34 -3.51 2.34
CA PHE A 158 9.71 -3.76 3.73
C PHE A 158 9.38 -5.17 4.21
N GLY A 159 8.39 -5.81 3.61
CA GLY A 159 8.00 -7.17 3.98
C GLY A 159 9.09 -8.21 3.82
N TYR A 160 10.06 -7.97 2.95
CA TYR A 160 11.23 -8.84 2.74
C TYR A 160 12.38 -8.58 3.71
N THR A 161 12.33 -7.50 4.50
CA THR A 161 13.39 -7.25 5.49
C THR A 161 13.39 -8.33 6.57
N LEU A 162 14.58 -8.79 6.95
CA LEU A 162 14.73 -9.78 8.01
C LEU A 162 14.65 -9.07 9.36
N VAL A 163 13.74 -9.51 10.21
CA VAL A 163 13.50 -8.90 11.53
C VAL A 163 13.81 -9.84 12.70
N ASP A 164 14.07 -11.12 12.40
CA ASP A 164 14.44 -12.11 13.41
C ASP A 164 15.17 -13.32 12.79
N VAL A 165 15.82 -14.09 13.63
CA VAL A 165 16.48 -15.35 13.28
C VAL A 165 16.11 -16.42 14.30
N ASN A 166 15.48 -17.49 13.85
CA ASN A 166 15.27 -18.66 14.68
C ASN A 166 16.60 -19.44 14.78
N VAL A 167 17.33 -19.25 15.87
CA VAL A 167 18.66 -19.84 16.08
C VAL A 167 18.62 -21.37 16.08
N LYS A 168 17.52 -21.98 16.57
CA LYS A 168 17.39 -23.45 16.62
C LYS A 168 17.23 -24.09 15.24
N THR A 169 16.47 -23.45 14.37
CA THR A 169 16.17 -23.96 13.03
C THR A 169 17.02 -23.30 11.94
N GLN A 170 17.85 -22.33 12.29
CA GLN A 170 18.65 -21.52 11.36
C GLN A 170 17.78 -20.79 10.31
N LYS A 171 16.49 -20.57 10.63
CA LYS A 171 15.56 -19.90 9.71
C LYS A 171 15.59 -18.40 9.93
N TYR A 172 15.84 -17.64 8.87
CA TYR A 172 15.68 -16.20 8.82
C TYR A 172 14.19 -15.88 8.66
N LEU A 173 13.70 -14.91 9.42
CA LEU A 173 12.29 -14.55 9.44
C LEU A 173 12.09 -13.15 8.86
N SER A 174 11.36 -13.08 7.75
CA SER A 174 11.02 -11.81 7.12
C SER A 174 9.90 -11.09 7.90
N TRP A 175 9.84 -9.77 7.76
CA TRP A 175 8.81 -9.00 8.46
C TRP A 175 7.38 -9.42 8.08
N SER A 176 7.12 -9.72 6.80
CA SER A 176 5.80 -10.26 6.38
C SER A 176 5.45 -11.57 7.07
N GLU A 177 6.43 -12.49 7.26
CA GLU A 177 6.17 -13.81 7.86
C GLU A 177 5.81 -13.74 9.34
N VAL A 178 6.25 -12.70 10.07
CA VAL A 178 6.09 -12.64 11.54
C VAL A 178 5.32 -11.41 12.01
N GLY A 179 5.27 -10.35 11.22
CA GLY A 179 4.69 -9.06 11.59
C GLY A 179 3.42 -8.70 10.83
N SER A 180 2.88 -9.55 9.94
CA SER A 180 1.61 -9.28 9.28
C SER A 180 0.42 -9.65 10.17
N THR A 181 -0.76 -9.04 9.90
CA THR A 181 -2.00 -9.43 10.61
C THR A 181 -2.40 -10.87 10.31
N PHE A 182 -2.04 -11.39 9.13
CA PHE A 182 -2.23 -12.80 8.80
C PHE A 182 -1.33 -13.69 9.68
N ALA A 183 -0.05 -13.33 9.85
CA ALA A 183 0.88 -14.07 10.70
C ALA A 183 0.42 -14.09 12.17
N LEU A 184 -0.07 -12.95 12.68
CA LEU A 184 -0.67 -12.85 14.02
C LEU A 184 -1.86 -13.80 14.16
N ALA A 185 -2.82 -13.73 13.24
CA ALA A 185 -4.02 -14.57 13.26
C ALA A 185 -3.66 -16.05 13.21
N LYS A 186 -2.77 -16.43 12.30
CA LYS A 186 -2.28 -17.81 12.14
C LYS A 186 -1.64 -18.33 13.43
N ALA A 187 -0.76 -17.55 14.07
CA ALA A 187 -0.08 -17.95 15.30
C ALA A 187 -1.06 -18.22 16.45
N ILE A 188 -2.07 -17.36 16.63
CA ILE A 188 -3.11 -17.56 17.64
C ILE A 188 -3.95 -18.80 17.31
N ALA A 189 -4.38 -18.95 16.06
CA ALA A 189 -5.20 -20.09 15.63
C ALA A 189 -4.48 -21.42 15.86
N GLU A 190 -3.22 -21.54 15.45
CA GLU A 190 -2.40 -22.75 15.65
C GLU A 190 -2.25 -23.11 17.12
N ARG A 191 -1.94 -22.13 18.00
CA ARG A 191 -1.82 -22.32 19.45
C ARG A 191 -3.13 -22.73 20.11
N LYS A 192 -4.27 -22.31 19.56
CA LYS A 192 -5.61 -22.64 20.07
C LYS A 192 -6.23 -23.86 19.41
N GLY A 193 -5.56 -24.50 18.44
CA GLY A 193 -6.10 -25.64 17.69
C GLY A 193 -7.28 -25.28 16.79
N ILE A 194 -7.35 -24.02 16.32
CA ILE A 194 -8.37 -23.51 15.39
C ILE A 194 -7.79 -23.58 13.97
N ASP A 195 -8.62 -23.92 12.98
CA ASP A 195 -8.22 -23.82 11.57
C ASP A 195 -7.84 -22.37 11.21
N PRO A 196 -6.58 -22.10 10.80
CA PRO A 196 -6.14 -20.75 10.44
C PRO A 196 -6.97 -20.08 9.33
N ASN A 197 -7.60 -20.88 8.45
CA ASN A 197 -8.46 -20.34 7.39
C ASN A 197 -9.77 -19.74 7.91
N LEU A 198 -10.18 -20.10 9.12
CA LEU A 198 -11.39 -19.61 9.78
C LEU A 198 -11.12 -18.49 10.79
N PHE A 199 -9.85 -18.08 10.91
CA PHE A 199 -9.41 -17.09 11.90
C PHE A 199 -8.67 -15.93 11.21
N ASN A 200 -8.95 -14.70 11.61
CA ASN A 200 -8.40 -13.51 11.00
C ASN A 200 -7.91 -12.49 12.05
N GLY A 201 -7.27 -11.42 11.57
CA GLY A 201 -6.74 -10.37 12.43
C GLY A 201 -7.78 -9.69 13.32
N LEU A 202 -9.02 -9.54 12.84
CA LEU A 202 -10.11 -8.98 13.67
C LEU A 202 -10.37 -9.85 14.89
N LYS A 203 -10.56 -11.15 14.68
CA LYS A 203 -10.75 -12.12 15.78
C LYS A 203 -9.56 -12.19 16.73
N ALA A 204 -8.34 -11.99 16.21
CA ALA A 204 -7.13 -11.94 17.03
C ALA A 204 -7.19 -10.79 18.06
N PHE A 205 -7.56 -9.60 17.59
CA PHE A 205 -7.70 -8.44 18.46
C PHE A 205 -8.94 -8.50 19.36
N GLU A 206 -10.04 -9.11 18.93
CA GLU A 206 -11.21 -9.37 19.80
C GLU A 206 -10.84 -10.27 21.00
N LEU A 207 -10.01 -11.29 20.78
CA LEU A 207 -9.50 -12.14 21.89
C LEU A 207 -8.53 -11.37 22.81
N TYR A 208 -7.69 -10.53 22.23
CA TYR A 208 -6.78 -9.65 22.99
C TYR A 208 -7.56 -8.72 23.93
N GLU A 209 -8.63 -8.09 23.43
CA GLU A 209 -9.51 -7.21 24.22
C GLU A 209 -10.27 -7.96 25.34
N LYS A 210 -10.53 -9.27 25.14
CA LYS A 210 -11.12 -10.16 26.13
C LYS A 210 -10.09 -10.74 27.11
N SER A 211 -8.85 -10.26 27.08
CA SER A 211 -7.75 -10.71 27.96
C SER A 211 -7.40 -12.19 27.81
N ASP A 212 -7.55 -12.76 26.62
CA ASP A 212 -7.09 -14.10 26.31
C ASP A 212 -5.55 -14.17 26.37
N GLU A 213 -5.00 -15.06 27.18
CA GLU A 213 -3.55 -15.11 27.44
C GLU A 213 -2.72 -15.36 26.17
N ILE A 214 -3.17 -16.27 25.30
CA ILE A 214 -2.49 -16.57 24.02
C ILE A 214 -2.52 -15.35 23.12
N ALA A 215 -3.67 -14.67 23.03
CA ALA A 215 -3.80 -13.47 22.20
C ALA A 215 -2.94 -12.32 22.74
N ILE A 216 -2.84 -12.14 24.07
CA ILE A 216 -1.97 -11.14 24.69
C ILE A 216 -0.50 -11.37 24.31
N GLU A 217 -0.01 -12.61 24.42
CA GLU A 217 1.37 -12.94 24.06
C GLU A 217 1.66 -12.67 22.57
N GLU A 218 0.78 -13.14 21.68
CA GLU A 218 0.97 -13.01 20.24
C GLU A 218 0.81 -11.57 19.73
N VAL A 219 -0.12 -10.80 20.28
CA VAL A 219 -0.28 -9.38 19.96
C VAL A 219 0.92 -8.57 20.46
N ASN A 220 1.45 -8.86 21.65
CA ASN A 220 2.68 -8.25 22.13
C ASN A 220 3.88 -8.58 21.24
N ARG A 221 3.96 -9.81 20.72
CA ARG A 221 4.98 -10.21 19.76
C ARG A 221 4.81 -9.48 18.42
N PHE A 222 3.59 -9.36 17.91
CA PHE A 222 3.25 -8.61 16.73
C PHE A 222 3.72 -7.15 16.83
N PHE A 223 3.37 -6.44 17.89
CA PHE A 223 3.82 -5.06 18.08
C PHE A 223 5.33 -4.93 18.26
N ARG A 224 6.01 -5.95 18.80
CA ARG A 224 7.48 -5.97 18.86
C ARG A 224 8.08 -6.01 17.45
N TYR A 225 7.58 -6.86 16.56
CA TYR A 225 8.05 -6.90 15.18
C TYR A 225 7.73 -5.60 14.40
N MET A 226 6.59 -4.97 14.70
CA MET A 226 6.29 -3.64 14.18
C MET A 226 7.36 -2.64 14.59
N ALA A 227 7.69 -2.60 15.86
CA ALA A 227 8.69 -1.68 16.40
C ALA A 227 10.09 -1.92 15.82
N VAL A 228 10.50 -3.18 15.65
CA VAL A 228 11.80 -3.53 15.02
C VAL A 228 11.84 -3.06 13.58
N GLY A 229 10.78 -3.30 12.80
CA GLY A 229 10.72 -2.85 11.41
C GLY A 229 10.75 -1.32 11.29
N ILE A 230 10.00 -0.61 12.12
CA ILE A 230 10.00 0.86 12.17
C ILE A 230 11.38 1.41 12.56
N TYR A 231 12.00 0.83 13.58
CA TYR A 231 13.36 1.17 14.00
C TYR A 231 14.36 1.02 12.85
N ASN A 232 14.29 -0.09 12.13
CA ASN A 232 15.17 -0.32 10.97
C ASN A 232 14.94 0.71 9.86
N ILE A 233 13.69 1.05 9.55
CA ILE A 233 13.37 2.10 8.56
C ILE A 233 13.95 3.44 9.00
N GLN A 234 13.79 3.80 10.29
CA GLN A 234 14.30 5.06 10.80
C GLN A 234 15.82 5.17 10.63
N TYR A 235 16.58 4.12 10.91
CA TYR A 235 18.04 4.16 10.84
C TYR A 235 18.62 3.80 9.46
N THR A 236 17.79 3.41 8.48
CA THR A 236 18.26 3.14 7.11
C THR A 236 17.83 4.19 6.10
N TYR A 237 16.67 4.81 6.30
CA TYR A 237 16.12 5.79 5.37
C TYR A 237 16.00 7.19 5.98
N ASP A 238 15.81 7.28 7.29
CA ASP A 238 15.66 8.53 8.06
C ASP A 238 14.54 9.45 7.52
N PRO A 239 13.29 8.95 7.42
CA PRO A 239 12.19 9.74 6.89
C PRO A 239 11.68 10.76 7.92
N GLU A 240 11.09 11.87 7.45
CA GLU A 240 10.40 12.84 8.31
C GLU A 240 9.18 12.24 9.01
N VAL A 241 8.52 11.27 8.34
CA VAL A 241 7.34 10.57 8.86
C VAL A 241 7.25 9.15 8.33
N ILE A 242 6.79 8.23 9.18
CA ILE A 242 6.41 6.86 8.81
C ILE A 242 4.88 6.78 8.85
N LEU A 243 4.29 6.46 7.70
CA LEU A 243 2.85 6.33 7.53
C LEU A 243 2.42 4.88 7.68
N TRP A 244 1.32 4.65 8.38
CA TRP A 244 0.70 3.34 8.50
C TRP A 244 -0.67 3.28 7.83
N GLY A 245 -0.81 2.32 6.91
CA GLY A 245 -2.05 1.95 6.24
C GLY A 245 -2.46 0.50 6.50
N GLY A 246 -3.60 0.12 5.96
CA GLY A 246 -4.21 -1.20 6.13
C GLY A 246 -5.26 -1.24 7.23
N ALA A 247 -6.12 -2.28 7.19
CA ALA A 247 -7.29 -2.39 8.07
C ALA A 247 -6.95 -2.41 9.57
N VAL A 248 -5.75 -2.86 9.96
CA VAL A 248 -5.31 -2.86 11.35
C VAL A 248 -5.24 -1.46 11.95
N CYS A 249 -5.02 -0.43 11.10
CA CYS A 249 -4.95 0.97 11.53
C CYS A 249 -6.32 1.58 11.84
N GLU A 250 -7.43 0.90 11.54
CA GLU A 250 -8.77 1.34 11.94
C GLU A 250 -8.99 1.23 13.45
N ARG A 251 -8.20 0.41 14.14
CA ARG A 251 -8.18 0.40 15.62
C ARG A 251 -7.66 1.73 16.16
N GLU A 252 -8.41 2.37 17.04
CA GLU A 252 -8.04 3.68 17.62
C GLU A 252 -6.71 3.65 18.34
N SER A 253 -6.47 2.59 19.16
CA SER A 253 -5.25 2.41 19.96
C SER A 253 -4.03 2.00 19.15
N PHE A 254 -4.15 1.61 17.87
CA PHE A 254 -3.06 0.99 17.10
C PHE A 254 -1.78 1.83 17.09
N ILE A 255 -1.88 3.11 16.73
CA ILE A 255 -0.71 4.00 16.64
C ILE A 255 -0.08 4.23 18.03
N GLU A 256 -0.88 4.32 19.08
CA GLU A 256 -0.40 4.47 20.45
C GLU A 256 0.38 3.22 20.90
N GLU A 257 -0.18 2.04 20.67
CA GLU A 257 0.46 0.75 20.99
C GLU A 257 1.77 0.55 20.21
N VAL A 258 1.80 0.93 18.93
CA VAL A 258 3.02 0.93 18.12
C VAL A 258 4.06 1.89 18.69
N ASN A 259 3.68 3.14 18.96
CA ASN A 259 4.60 4.13 19.53
C ASN A 259 5.20 3.67 20.87
N LYS A 260 4.37 3.14 21.77
CA LYS A 260 4.82 2.59 23.05
C LYS A 260 5.88 1.49 22.84
N LYS A 261 5.66 0.60 21.90
CA LYS A 261 6.60 -0.50 21.63
C LYS A 261 7.87 -0.01 20.93
N VAL A 262 7.79 0.99 20.04
CA VAL A 262 8.96 1.64 19.45
C VAL A 262 9.80 2.34 20.53
N GLU A 263 9.17 3.02 21.47
CA GLU A 263 9.87 3.61 22.63
C GLU A 263 10.65 2.57 23.45
N GLU A 264 10.06 1.39 23.70
CA GLU A 264 10.76 0.29 24.38
C GLU A 264 12.03 -0.13 23.62
N VAL A 265 11.95 -0.26 22.27
CA VAL A 265 13.08 -0.65 21.41
C VAL A 265 14.16 0.44 21.40
N VAL A 266 13.77 1.71 21.25
CA VAL A 266 14.72 2.84 21.26
C VAL A 266 15.44 2.94 22.61
N ARG A 267 14.70 2.86 23.72
CA ARG A 267 15.30 2.91 25.08
C ARG A 267 16.22 1.74 25.39
N ALA A 268 15.98 0.57 24.80
CA ALA A 268 16.85 -0.59 24.97
C ALA A 268 18.21 -0.44 24.26
N ASN A 269 18.33 0.50 23.33
CA ASN A 269 19.56 0.78 22.58
C ASN A 269 20.17 2.10 23.05
N VAL A 270 21.21 2.04 23.86
CA VAL A 270 21.79 3.20 24.58
C VAL A 270 22.15 4.37 23.67
N ASP A 271 22.61 4.08 22.45
CA ASP A 271 23.05 5.08 21.49
C ASP A 271 21.95 5.52 20.51
N ALA A 272 20.80 4.83 20.50
CA ALA A 272 19.65 5.19 19.66
C ALA A 272 18.87 6.32 20.33
N LYS A 273 18.78 7.48 19.66
CA LYS A 273 18.13 8.69 20.23
C LYS A 273 17.04 9.26 19.36
N ILE A 274 16.78 8.68 18.18
CA ILE A 274 15.76 9.14 17.25
C ILE A 274 14.46 8.40 17.52
N TYR A 275 13.42 9.13 17.84
CA TYR A 275 12.06 8.62 17.97
C TYR A 275 11.31 8.89 16.66
N PRO A 276 10.93 7.86 15.91
CA PRO A 276 10.20 8.05 14.64
C PRO A 276 8.89 8.79 14.82
N THR A 277 8.58 9.70 13.92
CA THR A 277 7.24 10.27 13.81
C THR A 277 6.35 9.29 13.07
N ILE A 278 5.32 8.76 13.72
CA ILE A 278 4.40 7.79 13.12
C ILE A 278 3.02 8.41 12.98
N ARG A 279 2.42 8.33 11.79
CA ARG A 279 1.07 8.82 11.53
C ARG A 279 0.22 7.75 10.86
N ARG A 280 -1.08 7.76 11.17
CA ARG A 280 -2.09 6.97 10.44
C ARG A 280 -2.37 7.63 9.08
N CYS A 281 -2.53 6.83 8.04
CA CYS A 281 -3.02 7.27 6.74
C CYS A 281 -4.42 7.87 6.84
N LYS A 282 -4.68 8.90 6.06
CA LYS A 282 -5.93 9.67 6.10
C LYS A 282 -7.00 9.10 5.17
N TYR A 283 -6.60 8.65 3.98
CA TYR A 283 -7.55 8.38 2.89
C TYR A 283 -7.92 6.90 2.71
N GLY A 284 -7.29 5.97 3.46
CA GLY A 284 -7.60 4.55 3.33
C GLY A 284 -7.60 4.08 1.87
N ASN A 285 -8.70 3.48 1.44
CA ASN A 285 -8.84 2.97 0.06
C ASN A 285 -8.85 4.05 -1.04
N ASP A 286 -9.05 5.31 -0.71
CA ASP A 286 -9.03 6.40 -1.69
C ASP A 286 -7.62 6.93 -1.94
N ALA A 287 -6.66 6.62 -1.06
CA ALA A 287 -5.27 7.00 -1.21
C ALA A 287 -4.68 6.52 -2.56
N ASN A 288 -4.99 5.29 -2.97
CA ASN A 288 -4.52 4.72 -4.23
C ASN A 288 -4.95 5.56 -5.44
N LYS A 289 -6.21 5.99 -5.47
CA LYS A 289 -6.75 6.81 -6.57
C LYS A 289 -6.15 8.21 -6.59
N LEU A 290 -6.00 8.83 -5.41
CA LEU A 290 -5.34 10.13 -5.29
C LEU A 290 -3.88 10.07 -5.72
N GLY A 291 -3.16 9.02 -5.31
CA GLY A 291 -1.77 8.82 -5.72
C GLY A 291 -1.60 8.48 -7.19
N ALA A 292 -2.51 7.72 -7.79
CA ALA A 292 -2.51 7.48 -9.24
C ALA A 292 -2.66 8.79 -10.03
N LEU A 293 -3.51 9.70 -9.55
CA LEU A 293 -3.61 11.05 -10.13
C LEU A 293 -2.34 11.86 -9.89
N TYR A 294 -1.81 11.85 -8.66
CA TYR A 294 -0.60 12.63 -8.36
C TYR A 294 0.61 12.14 -9.16
N ASN A 295 0.78 10.82 -9.31
CA ASN A 295 1.77 10.24 -10.22
C ASN A 295 1.58 10.73 -11.66
N PHE A 296 0.34 10.74 -12.17
CA PHE A 296 0.02 11.27 -13.50
C PHE A 296 0.46 12.74 -13.62
N LEU A 297 0.06 13.59 -12.67
CA LEU A 297 0.39 15.02 -12.68
C LEU A 297 1.91 15.26 -12.64
N GLN A 298 2.64 14.52 -11.81
CA GLN A 298 4.10 14.60 -11.74
C GLN A 298 4.78 14.21 -13.05
N ARG A 299 4.39 13.08 -13.63
CA ARG A 299 5.02 12.53 -14.84
C ARG A 299 4.69 13.33 -16.09
N GLN A 300 3.55 14.00 -16.13
CA GLN A 300 3.14 14.90 -17.20
C GLN A 300 3.57 16.36 -16.98
N ASN A 301 4.34 16.65 -15.90
CA ASN A 301 4.81 18.00 -15.52
C ASN A 301 3.66 19.02 -15.41
N LEU A 302 2.59 18.65 -14.72
CA LEU A 302 1.37 19.44 -14.53
C LEU A 302 1.21 19.99 -13.09
N LEU A 303 2.22 19.85 -12.23
CA LEU A 303 2.26 20.37 -10.85
C LEU A 303 2.89 21.74 -10.78
#